data_9e8fdd1d5a1390fdd85727d2ba4d144a
#
_entry.id   9e8fdd1d5a1390fdd85727d2ba4d144a
#
_cell.length_a   1.000
_cell.length_b   1.000
_cell.length_c   1.000
_cell.angle_alpha   90.00
_cell.angle_beta   90.00
_cell.angle_gamma   90.00
#
_symmetry.space_group_name_H-M   'P 1'
#
loop_
_entity.id
_entity.type
_entity.pdbx_description
1 polymer ?
#
loop_
_entity_poly.entity_id
_entity_poly.type
_entity_poly.pdbx_seq_one_letter_code
_entity_poly.pdbx_strand_id
1 'polypeptide(L)'
;YDYLPKFDTAYDVLKIVDMMAGGQMNGLFCQGLNVMMAAPNKAKVQAGLSKLKWLVIMDPLETETGRFWENHGEFNKVDPKAIQTEVFQLPTTAYAEDEGTFTNSSRVIQWHWKSVEGPGESRSDIQIIAELHSRLRALYSKEGGAFPDPILNTTWNYANPAHPEPVELLKEINGYALEDLPDPADPTKVMLKAGQLLPGFAVMRDDGKTSGGCWIYTGVYTEAGNMSMRRDASDPSGLGVHPNWGYSWPANRRVLYNRASADPDGKAWSERKKYITWNGSRWVGPDVPDYAPTVAPDKAVGPFIMNQEGTARLFSRAAMPDGPFPEHYEPMDAYIANPLHPKVNTNPVARVFAADAKSFGTPDKFPIVATSYRLAEHFHYWTKNVHDNAVVQPEMFVEMGERLAKAKGIRNGDWVEVSSQRGMIKAKASVSKRFRPIMVDGKPCDVIGLPIHFGFVGLARKSYPLNTLTPAVGDASTNTPEYKAFLVDVKKSTPPASQPAVA
;
A
#
# COMPACT_ATOMS: atom_id res chain seq x y z
N TYR A 1 21.10 -15.33 11.23
CA TYR A 1 19.94 -15.36 10.31
C TYR A 1 19.89 -16.61 9.41
N ASP A 2 20.77 -17.60 9.61
CA ASP A 2 20.83 -18.81 8.77
C ASP A 2 19.61 -19.71 8.94
N TYR A 3 18.96 -19.65 10.10
CA TYR A 3 17.73 -20.37 10.42
C TYR A 3 16.45 -19.71 9.89
N LEU A 4 16.51 -18.47 9.41
CA LEU A 4 15.33 -17.80 8.85
C LEU A 4 15.10 -18.26 7.41
N PRO A 5 13.82 -18.47 7.01
CA PRO A 5 13.50 -18.79 5.63
C PRO A 5 13.96 -17.68 4.69
N LYS A 6 14.54 -18.06 3.57
CA LYS A 6 14.96 -17.13 2.52
C LYS A 6 13.87 -17.04 1.47
N PHE A 7 13.62 -15.83 0.98
CA PHE A 7 12.74 -15.64 -0.18
C PHE A 7 13.51 -15.95 -1.46
N ASP A 8 12.90 -16.73 -2.32
CA ASP A 8 13.41 -17.09 -3.65
C ASP A 8 12.84 -16.16 -4.75
N THR A 9 11.79 -15.43 -4.44
CA THR A 9 11.10 -14.50 -5.35
C THR A 9 10.38 -13.41 -4.56
N ALA A 10 9.92 -12.37 -5.27
CA ALA A 10 9.06 -11.34 -4.68
C ALA A 10 7.61 -11.87 -4.55
N TYR A 11 7.05 -11.72 -3.37
CA TYR A 11 5.66 -12.07 -3.06
C TYR A 11 4.82 -10.80 -2.93
N ASP A 12 4.23 -10.37 -4.03
CA ASP A 12 3.24 -9.29 -4.06
C ASP A 12 1.80 -9.83 -4.01
N VAL A 13 0.82 -8.92 -3.95
CA VAL A 13 -0.60 -9.31 -3.82
C VAL A 13 -1.10 -10.19 -4.97
N LEU A 14 -0.63 -9.96 -6.21
CA LEU A 14 -1.02 -10.78 -7.37
C LEU A 14 -0.47 -12.19 -7.25
N LYS A 15 0.81 -12.32 -6.86
CA LYS A 15 1.46 -13.62 -6.65
C LYS A 15 0.80 -14.40 -5.51
N ILE A 16 0.50 -13.73 -4.39
CA ILE A 16 -0.20 -14.35 -3.25
C ILE A 16 -1.57 -14.89 -3.68
N VAL A 17 -2.36 -14.08 -4.41
CA VAL A 17 -3.67 -14.51 -4.91
C VAL A 17 -3.55 -15.67 -5.90
N ASP A 18 -2.54 -15.66 -6.77
CA ASP A 18 -2.29 -16.75 -7.72
C ASP A 18 -1.92 -18.06 -7.00
N MET A 19 -1.05 -18.00 -6.00
CA MET A 19 -0.65 -19.14 -5.18
C MET A 19 -1.83 -19.69 -4.38
N MET A 20 -2.66 -18.85 -3.78
CA MET A 20 -3.89 -19.28 -3.10
C MET A 20 -4.82 -19.99 -4.08
N ALA A 21 -5.10 -19.37 -5.23
CA ALA A 21 -5.97 -19.96 -6.26
C ALA A 21 -5.40 -21.26 -6.84
N GLY A 22 -4.08 -21.40 -6.88
CA GLY A 22 -3.36 -22.62 -7.24
C GLY A 22 -3.34 -23.69 -6.14
N GLY A 23 -3.81 -23.39 -4.91
CA GLY A 23 -3.76 -24.30 -3.76
C GLY A 23 -2.36 -24.52 -3.21
N GLN A 24 -1.45 -23.58 -3.42
CA GLN A 24 -0.05 -23.65 -2.97
C GLN A 24 0.16 -23.02 -1.57
N MET A 25 -0.89 -22.48 -0.97
CA MET A 25 -0.85 -21.88 0.36
C MET A 25 -1.76 -22.64 1.33
N ASN A 26 -1.27 -22.87 2.55
CA ASN A 26 -2.06 -23.47 3.62
C ASN A 26 -2.90 -22.44 4.39
N GLY A 27 -2.39 -21.25 4.55
CA GLY A 27 -3.07 -20.22 5.34
C GLY A 27 -2.61 -18.82 4.99
N LEU A 28 -3.35 -17.82 5.49
CA LEU A 28 -3.08 -16.42 5.28
C LEU A 28 -3.41 -15.62 6.54
N PHE A 29 -2.51 -14.71 6.92
CA PHE A 29 -2.80 -13.60 7.83
C PHE A 29 -3.16 -12.35 7.02
N CYS A 30 -4.34 -11.80 7.26
CA CYS A 30 -4.77 -10.51 6.73
C CYS A 30 -4.81 -9.49 7.86
N GLN A 31 -3.80 -8.65 7.94
CA GLN A 31 -3.70 -7.58 8.94
C GLN A 31 -4.03 -6.24 8.28
N GLY A 32 -5.17 -5.65 8.63
CA GLY A 32 -5.61 -4.36 8.09
C GLY A 32 -5.80 -4.35 6.57
N LEU A 33 -6.05 -5.51 5.94
CA LEU A 33 -6.20 -5.63 4.49
C LEU A 33 -7.46 -6.41 4.11
N ASN A 34 -8.35 -5.78 3.37
CA ASN A 34 -9.52 -6.43 2.79
C ASN A 34 -9.19 -6.92 1.36
N VAL A 35 -8.58 -8.10 1.24
CA VAL A 35 -8.10 -8.65 -0.03
C VAL A 35 -9.22 -8.89 -1.05
N MET A 36 -10.43 -9.23 -0.60
CA MET A 36 -11.63 -9.38 -1.47
C MET A 36 -12.00 -8.08 -2.19
N MET A 37 -11.70 -6.94 -1.57
CA MET A 37 -11.96 -5.63 -2.14
C MET A 37 -10.74 -5.04 -2.85
N ALA A 38 -9.54 -5.33 -2.33
CA ALA A 38 -8.30 -4.73 -2.80
C ALA A 38 -7.73 -5.42 -4.05
N ALA A 39 -7.76 -6.76 -4.11
CA ALA A 39 -7.16 -7.49 -5.22
C ALA A 39 -8.08 -7.55 -6.46
N PRO A 40 -7.51 -7.58 -7.67
CA PRO A 40 -8.29 -7.70 -8.91
C PRO A 40 -8.85 -9.10 -9.09
N ASN A 41 -9.86 -9.23 -9.97
CA ASN A 41 -10.52 -10.50 -10.27
C ASN A 41 -11.08 -11.21 -9.03
N LYS A 42 -12.18 -10.64 -8.49
CA LYS A 42 -12.85 -11.17 -7.27
C LYS A 42 -13.07 -12.68 -7.32
N ALA A 43 -13.41 -13.25 -8.48
CA ALA A 43 -13.65 -14.68 -8.60
C ALA A 43 -12.38 -15.50 -8.29
N LYS A 44 -11.23 -15.06 -8.75
CA LYS A 44 -9.93 -15.68 -8.44
C LYS A 44 -9.58 -15.56 -6.96
N VAL A 45 -9.83 -14.38 -6.36
CA VAL A 45 -9.63 -14.16 -4.92
C VAL A 45 -10.52 -15.09 -4.10
N GLN A 46 -11.81 -15.14 -4.42
CA GLN A 46 -12.79 -16.03 -3.78
C GLN A 46 -12.37 -17.51 -3.85
N ALA A 47 -11.96 -17.95 -5.03
CA ALA A 47 -11.48 -19.32 -5.24
C ALA A 47 -10.20 -19.60 -4.44
N GLY A 48 -9.31 -18.63 -4.34
CA GLY A 48 -8.07 -18.75 -3.56
C GLY A 48 -8.34 -18.85 -2.06
N LEU A 49 -9.14 -17.97 -1.51
CA LEU A 49 -9.52 -18.00 -0.08
C LEU A 49 -10.22 -19.31 0.29
N SER A 50 -11.04 -19.87 -0.62
CA SER A 50 -11.75 -21.13 -0.39
C SER A 50 -10.85 -22.38 -0.40
N LYS A 51 -9.59 -22.26 -0.81
CA LYS A 51 -8.60 -23.34 -0.81
C LYS A 51 -7.64 -23.33 0.38
N LEU A 52 -7.66 -22.26 1.17
CA LEU A 52 -6.87 -22.19 2.40
C LEU A 52 -7.40 -23.20 3.43
N LYS A 53 -6.52 -23.70 4.28
CA LYS A 53 -6.92 -24.45 5.48
C LYS A 53 -7.39 -23.51 6.58
N TRP A 54 -6.74 -22.36 6.71
CA TRP A 54 -7.09 -21.35 7.70
C TRP A 54 -6.84 -19.92 7.17
N LEU A 55 -7.61 -18.97 7.70
CA LEU A 55 -7.52 -17.54 7.42
C LEU A 55 -7.64 -16.78 8.72
N VAL A 56 -6.63 -15.99 9.05
CA VAL A 56 -6.66 -15.11 10.24
C VAL A 56 -6.87 -13.66 9.76
N ILE A 57 -7.92 -13.04 10.26
CA ILE A 57 -8.24 -11.63 10.01
C ILE A 57 -7.91 -10.85 11.27
N MET A 58 -7.04 -9.86 11.15
CA MET A 58 -6.70 -8.89 12.18
C MET A 58 -7.18 -7.51 11.69
N ASP A 59 -8.34 -7.09 12.16
CA ASP A 59 -8.99 -5.89 11.65
C ASP A 59 -9.95 -5.29 12.72
N PRO A 60 -10.03 -3.96 12.85
CA PRO A 60 -11.00 -3.32 13.75
C PRO A 60 -12.45 -3.43 13.26
N LEU A 61 -12.67 -3.80 11.99
CA LEU A 61 -13.98 -3.85 11.36
C LEU A 61 -14.20 -5.19 10.66
N GLU A 62 -15.44 -5.60 10.54
CA GLU A 62 -15.80 -6.72 9.66
C GLU A 62 -15.52 -6.36 8.21
N THR A 63 -14.94 -7.31 7.46
CA THR A 63 -14.53 -7.13 6.07
C THR A 63 -15.11 -8.21 5.17
N GLU A 64 -15.20 -7.92 3.87
CA GLU A 64 -15.56 -8.91 2.86
C GLU A 64 -14.61 -10.11 2.86
N THR A 65 -13.35 -9.90 3.23
CA THR A 65 -12.38 -10.99 3.38
C THR A 65 -12.73 -11.92 4.54
N GLY A 66 -13.11 -11.37 5.70
CA GLY A 66 -13.54 -12.17 6.85
C GLY A 66 -14.89 -12.87 6.64
N ARG A 67 -15.70 -12.34 5.73
CA ARG A 67 -17.05 -12.85 5.40
C ARG A 67 -17.15 -13.49 4.00
N PHE A 68 -16.03 -13.82 3.37
CA PHE A 68 -16.01 -14.37 2.00
C PHE A 68 -16.80 -15.66 1.84
N TRP A 69 -16.89 -16.45 2.91
CA TRP A 69 -17.57 -17.75 2.97
C TRP A 69 -19.08 -17.65 3.12
N GLU A 70 -19.61 -16.49 3.47
CA GLU A 70 -21.04 -16.26 3.62
C GLU A 70 -21.72 -16.02 2.27
N ASN A 71 -22.94 -16.54 2.15
CA ASN A 71 -23.76 -16.29 0.97
C ASN A 71 -24.48 -14.93 1.14
N HIS A 72 -24.12 -13.96 0.33
CA HIS A 72 -24.75 -12.64 0.26
C HIS A 72 -25.59 -12.46 -1.03
N GLY A 73 -26.20 -13.54 -1.54
CA GLY A 73 -26.97 -13.51 -2.78
C GLY A 73 -26.12 -13.18 -3.99
N GLU A 74 -26.61 -12.31 -4.87
CA GLU A 74 -25.88 -11.93 -6.09
C GLU A 74 -24.52 -11.25 -5.80
N PHE A 75 -24.34 -10.63 -4.63
CA PHE A 75 -23.11 -9.92 -4.29
C PHE A 75 -21.94 -10.86 -3.95
N ASN A 76 -22.25 -12.00 -3.37
CA ASN A 76 -21.30 -13.06 -3.07
C ASN A 76 -22.00 -14.41 -3.05
N LYS A 77 -22.18 -14.99 -4.24
CA LYS A 77 -22.89 -16.27 -4.42
C LYS A 77 -21.92 -17.42 -4.18
N VAL A 78 -21.92 -17.95 -2.97
CA VAL A 78 -21.12 -19.11 -2.55
C VAL A 78 -22.00 -20.16 -1.87
N ASP A 79 -21.55 -21.39 -1.83
CA ASP A 79 -22.10 -22.41 -0.94
C ASP A 79 -21.22 -22.50 0.32
N PRO A 80 -21.66 -21.98 1.48
CA PRO A 80 -20.88 -22.02 2.71
C PRO A 80 -20.46 -23.43 3.14
N LYS A 81 -21.24 -24.45 2.80
CA LYS A 81 -20.95 -25.86 3.15
C LYS A 81 -19.80 -26.45 2.34
N ALA A 82 -19.54 -25.89 1.16
CA ALA A 82 -18.43 -26.32 0.30
C ALA A 82 -17.09 -25.69 0.69
N ILE A 83 -17.09 -24.64 1.51
CA ILE A 83 -15.89 -23.93 1.94
C ILE A 83 -15.39 -24.54 3.25
N GLN A 84 -14.16 -25.06 3.21
CA GLN A 84 -13.54 -25.74 4.36
C GLN A 84 -12.49 -24.88 5.09
N THR A 85 -12.29 -23.65 4.65
CA THR A 85 -11.36 -22.71 5.29
C THR A 85 -11.86 -22.32 6.66
N GLU A 86 -11.07 -22.58 7.71
CA GLU A 86 -11.35 -22.11 9.06
C GLU A 86 -10.96 -20.65 9.17
N VAL A 87 -11.90 -19.79 9.60
CA VAL A 87 -11.71 -18.34 9.66
C VAL A 87 -11.65 -17.88 11.12
N PHE A 88 -10.51 -17.27 11.49
CA PHE A 88 -10.30 -16.66 12.78
C PHE A 88 -10.40 -15.14 12.63
N GLN A 89 -11.33 -14.53 13.34
CA GLN A 89 -11.46 -13.07 13.40
C GLN A 89 -10.93 -12.57 14.72
N LEU A 90 -9.83 -11.83 14.68
CA LEU A 90 -9.19 -11.23 15.84
C LEU A 90 -9.43 -9.72 15.79
N PRO A 91 -10.33 -9.17 16.63
CA PRO A 91 -10.63 -7.76 16.61
C PRO A 91 -9.42 -6.95 17.08
N THR A 92 -8.93 -6.04 16.24
CA THR A 92 -7.85 -5.14 16.60
C THR A 92 -8.38 -3.80 17.08
N THR A 93 -7.54 -3.06 17.81
CA THR A 93 -7.81 -1.66 18.13
C THR A 93 -7.75 -0.79 16.88
N ALA A 94 -8.52 0.30 16.88
CA ALA A 94 -8.39 1.37 15.91
C ALA A 94 -7.27 2.34 16.35
N TYR A 95 -6.83 3.18 15.44
CA TYR A 95 -5.68 4.05 15.65
C TYR A 95 -5.82 5.01 16.87
N ALA A 96 -7.04 5.41 17.24
CA ALA A 96 -7.29 6.23 18.43
C ALA A 96 -7.27 5.43 19.75
N GLU A 97 -7.36 4.11 19.63
CA GLU A 97 -7.42 3.13 20.73
C GLU A 97 -6.06 2.48 20.98
N ASP A 98 -5.04 2.91 20.25
CA ASP A 98 -3.67 2.39 20.32
C ASP A 98 -2.65 3.53 20.39
N GLU A 99 -1.41 3.19 20.67
CA GLU A 99 -0.29 4.12 20.78
C GLU A 99 0.87 3.65 19.88
N GLY A 100 1.57 4.61 19.30
CA GLY A 100 2.72 4.26 18.47
C GLY A 100 3.10 5.34 17.47
N THR A 101 3.71 4.94 16.37
CA THR A 101 4.11 5.83 15.29
C THR A 101 3.39 5.52 14.00
N PHE A 102 3.16 6.56 13.20
CA PHE A 102 2.85 6.41 11.79
C PHE A 102 3.78 7.25 10.93
N THR A 103 4.06 6.72 9.73
CA THR A 103 4.97 7.32 8.77
C THR A 103 4.20 7.60 7.48
N ASN A 104 4.46 8.74 6.87
CA ASN A 104 3.87 9.12 5.59
C ASN A 104 4.92 9.30 4.49
N SER A 105 4.46 9.49 3.25
CA SER A 105 5.34 9.66 2.08
C SER A 105 6.20 10.94 2.12
N SER A 106 5.90 11.91 3.00
CA SER A 106 6.75 13.08 3.22
C SER A 106 7.91 12.84 4.20
N ARG A 107 8.20 11.57 4.52
CA ARG A 107 9.27 11.11 5.43
C ARG A 107 9.08 11.53 6.89
N VAL A 108 7.90 11.90 7.31
CA VAL A 108 7.64 12.30 8.69
C VAL A 108 7.14 11.11 9.49
N ILE A 109 7.81 10.83 10.61
CA ILE A 109 7.42 9.86 11.61
C ILE A 109 6.85 10.63 12.80
N GLN A 110 5.62 10.35 13.15
CA GLN A 110 4.91 11.04 14.20
C GLN A 110 4.39 10.04 15.23
N TRP A 111 4.59 10.34 16.50
CA TRP A 111 3.98 9.59 17.58
C TRP A 111 2.53 10.03 17.76
N HIS A 112 1.65 9.10 17.96
CA HIS A 112 0.30 9.34 18.46
C HIS A 112 0.11 8.61 19.78
N TRP A 113 -0.67 9.22 20.65
CA TRP A 113 -1.01 8.65 21.96
C TRP A 113 -2.36 7.99 21.87
N LYS A 114 -2.52 6.93 22.64
CA LYS A 114 -3.82 6.32 22.89
C LYS A 114 -4.77 7.35 23.48
N SER A 115 -5.93 7.51 22.88
CA SER A 115 -6.94 8.52 23.29
C SER A 115 -8.11 7.90 24.04
N VAL A 116 -8.41 6.62 23.78
CA VAL A 116 -9.56 5.90 24.34
C VAL A 116 -9.24 4.40 24.39
N GLU A 117 -9.88 3.66 25.30
CA GLU A 117 -9.76 2.21 25.34
C GLU A 117 -10.49 1.56 24.16
N GLY A 118 -9.92 0.46 23.66
CA GLY A 118 -10.57 -0.33 22.62
C GLY A 118 -11.86 -1.00 23.14
N PRO A 119 -12.88 -1.18 22.28
CA PRO A 119 -14.14 -1.78 22.68
C PRO A 119 -14.04 -3.29 22.87
N GLY A 120 -14.78 -3.83 23.81
CA GLY A 120 -14.96 -5.27 24.00
C GLY A 120 -13.66 -6.03 24.24
N GLU A 121 -13.37 -7.03 23.43
CA GLU A 121 -12.18 -7.88 23.51
C GLU A 121 -11.08 -7.47 22.50
N SER A 122 -11.19 -6.28 21.89
CA SER A 122 -10.17 -5.79 20.95
C SER A 122 -8.81 -5.64 21.63
N ARG A 123 -7.75 -5.96 20.87
CA ARG A 123 -6.35 -5.87 21.31
C ARG A 123 -5.53 -5.20 20.23
N SER A 124 -4.46 -4.54 20.64
CA SER A 124 -3.53 -3.97 19.65
C SER A 124 -2.91 -5.06 18.77
N ASP A 125 -2.54 -4.71 17.54
CA ASP A 125 -1.80 -5.62 16.63
C ASP A 125 -0.52 -6.14 17.29
N ILE A 126 0.17 -5.28 18.04
CA ILE A 126 1.38 -5.63 18.82
C ILE A 126 1.05 -6.74 19.82
N GLN A 127 -0.01 -6.58 20.59
CA GLN A 127 -0.43 -7.56 21.60
C GLN A 127 -0.82 -8.89 20.96
N ILE A 128 -1.62 -8.86 19.87
CA ILE A 128 -2.04 -10.09 19.19
C ILE A 128 -0.81 -10.86 18.65
N ILE A 129 0.11 -10.19 18.00
CA ILE A 129 1.32 -10.81 17.43
C ILE A 129 2.22 -11.35 18.55
N ALA A 130 2.41 -10.57 19.61
CA ALA A 130 3.27 -10.95 20.74
C ALA A 130 2.72 -12.15 21.52
N GLU A 131 1.42 -12.19 21.77
CA GLU A 131 0.77 -13.35 22.38
C GLU A 131 0.84 -14.60 21.51
N LEU A 132 0.61 -14.47 20.19
CA LEU A 132 0.76 -15.58 19.24
C LEU A 132 2.20 -16.11 19.25
N HIS A 133 3.20 -15.23 19.15
CA HIS A 133 4.61 -15.61 19.22
C HIS A 133 4.94 -16.34 20.52
N SER A 134 4.53 -15.80 21.66
CA SER A 134 4.80 -16.38 22.99
C SER A 134 4.18 -17.76 23.15
N ARG A 135 2.93 -17.95 22.68
CA ARG A 135 2.23 -19.25 22.70
C ARG A 135 2.88 -20.26 21.75
N LEU A 136 3.23 -19.85 20.52
CA LEU A 136 3.93 -20.71 19.57
C LEU A 136 5.29 -21.13 20.12
N ARG A 137 6.06 -20.21 20.69
CA ARG A 137 7.36 -20.49 21.29
C ARG A 137 7.23 -21.52 22.43
N ALA A 138 6.23 -21.38 23.29
CA ALA A 138 5.97 -22.35 24.35
C ALA A 138 5.62 -23.75 23.81
N LEU A 139 4.79 -23.83 22.75
CA LEU A 139 4.43 -25.09 22.09
C LEU A 139 5.66 -25.74 21.44
N TYR A 140 6.46 -24.99 20.68
CA TYR A 140 7.68 -25.50 20.05
C TYR A 140 8.70 -25.97 21.10
N SER A 141 8.84 -25.25 22.22
CA SER A 141 9.73 -25.66 23.30
C SER A 141 9.31 -26.96 23.97
N LYS A 142 7.98 -27.20 24.06
CA LYS A 142 7.42 -28.37 24.74
C LYS A 142 7.32 -29.59 23.83
N GLU A 143 6.86 -29.36 22.59
CA GLU A 143 6.42 -30.44 21.69
C GLU A 143 7.39 -30.65 20.52
N GLY A 144 8.34 -29.74 20.31
CA GLY A 144 9.18 -29.74 19.12
C GLY A 144 8.36 -29.41 17.89
N GLY A 145 8.79 -29.87 16.73
CA GLY A 145 8.08 -29.69 15.45
C GLY A 145 9.05 -29.47 14.30
N ALA A 146 8.51 -29.30 13.11
CA ALA A 146 9.30 -28.94 11.94
C ALA A 146 9.71 -27.46 12.03
N PHE A 147 10.98 -27.16 11.77
CA PHE A 147 11.52 -25.79 11.74
C PHE A 147 11.38 -25.00 13.06
N PRO A 148 11.86 -25.51 14.20
CA PRO A 148 11.71 -24.81 15.49
C PRO A 148 12.58 -23.57 15.61
N ASP A 149 13.74 -23.52 14.92
CA ASP A 149 14.77 -22.50 15.07
C ASP A 149 14.29 -21.06 14.87
N PRO A 150 13.45 -20.71 13.87
CA PRO A 150 12.96 -19.35 13.70
C PRO A 150 12.18 -18.82 14.90
N ILE A 151 11.45 -19.70 15.59
CA ILE A 151 10.64 -19.32 16.76
C ILE A 151 11.49 -19.33 18.05
N LEU A 152 12.31 -20.37 18.23
CA LEU A 152 13.07 -20.55 19.48
C LEU A 152 14.26 -19.61 19.59
N ASN A 153 14.93 -19.30 18.47
CA ASN A 153 16.14 -18.48 18.43
C ASN A 153 15.86 -16.99 18.19
N THR A 154 14.63 -16.60 17.90
CA THR A 154 14.28 -15.17 17.79
C THR A 154 14.49 -14.48 19.14
N THR A 155 15.25 -13.39 19.16
CA THR A 155 15.38 -12.51 20.32
C THR A 155 14.05 -11.83 20.59
N TRP A 156 13.56 -11.95 21.85
CA TRP A 156 12.27 -11.43 22.27
C TRP A 156 12.34 -10.89 23.69
N ASN A 157 13.21 -9.88 23.90
CA ASN A 157 13.60 -9.36 25.20
C ASN A 157 12.81 -8.11 25.59
N TYR A 158 11.49 -8.24 25.70
CA TYR A 158 10.61 -7.19 26.17
C TYR A 158 10.26 -7.39 27.64
N ALA A 159 9.99 -6.30 28.35
CA ALA A 159 9.59 -6.34 29.77
C ALA A 159 8.34 -7.20 29.97
N ASN A 160 7.37 -7.11 29.07
CA ASN A 160 6.25 -8.03 28.96
C ASN A 160 6.29 -8.73 27.59
N PRO A 161 6.77 -9.97 27.48
CA PRO A 161 6.89 -10.67 26.20
C PRO A 161 5.56 -10.89 25.46
N ALA A 162 4.43 -10.92 26.17
CA ALA A 162 3.10 -11.08 25.58
C ALA A 162 2.45 -9.73 25.22
N HIS A 163 2.96 -8.63 25.71
CA HIS A 163 2.46 -7.28 25.44
C HIS A 163 3.60 -6.26 25.51
N PRO A 164 4.51 -6.24 24.52
CA PRO A 164 5.57 -5.25 24.47
C PRO A 164 5.02 -3.82 24.37
N GLU A 165 5.67 -2.91 25.06
CA GLU A 165 5.32 -1.49 24.95
C GLU A 165 5.79 -0.93 23.60
N PRO A 166 5.00 -0.06 22.93
CA PRO A 166 5.38 0.53 21.65
C PRO A 166 6.73 1.25 21.67
N VAL A 167 7.09 1.82 22.81
CA VAL A 167 8.40 2.47 23.03
C VAL A 167 9.55 1.47 23.00
N GLU A 168 9.38 0.24 23.50
CA GLU A 168 10.41 -0.81 23.44
C GLU A 168 10.68 -1.20 21.97
N LEU A 169 9.61 -1.38 21.19
CA LEU A 169 9.70 -1.66 19.76
C LEU A 169 10.38 -0.51 18.99
N LEU A 170 10.06 0.74 19.33
CA LEU A 170 10.68 1.89 18.68
C LEU A 170 12.18 1.97 18.97
N LYS A 171 12.62 1.63 20.18
CA LYS A 171 14.05 1.52 20.54
C LYS A 171 14.76 0.41 19.77
N GLU A 172 14.12 -0.74 19.60
CA GLU A 172 14.64 -1.84 18.81
C GLU A 172 14.76 -1.46 17.33
N ILE A 173 13.74 -0.81 16.76
CA ILE A 173 13.76 -0.30 15.38
C ILE A 173 14.87 0.74 15.20
N ASN A 174 15.05 1.65 16.16
CA ASN A 174 16.15 2.62 16.18
C ASN A 174 17.51 1.94 16.17
N GLY A 175 17.69 0.96 17.02
CA GLY A 175 18.91 0.21 17.19
C GLY A 175 19.82 0.72 18.30
N TYR A 176 20.78 -0.12 18.66
CA TYR A 176 21.71 0.07 19.77
C TYR A 176 23.07 -0.60 19.48
N ALA A 177 24.11 -0.20 20.23
CA ALA A 177 25.41 -0.81 20.17
C ALA A 177 25.39 -2.17 20.89
N LEU A 178 25.94 -3.22 20.27
CA LEU A 178 26.06 -4.57 20.84
C LEU A 178 27.34 -4.74 21.66
N GLU A 179 28.34 -3.93 21.38
CA GLU A 179 29.59 -3.82 22.11
C GLU A 179 30.06 -2.36 22.21
N ASP A 180 31.07 -2.07 22.97
CA ASP A 180 31.65 -0.72 23.03
C ASP A 180 32.23 -0.33 21.67
N LEU A 181 31.75 0.79 21.12
CA LEU A 181 32.20 1.31 19.84
C LEU A 181 33.24 2.40 20.04
N PRO A 182 34.45 2.25 19.44
CA PRO A 182 35.47 3.28 19.53
C PRO A 182 35.10 4.56 18.78
N ASP A 183 35.60 5.69 19.24
CA ASP A 183 35.49 6.95 18.52
C ASP A 183 36.36 6.89 17.23
N PRO A 184 35.80 7.17 16.05
CA PRO A 184 36.56 7.14 14.81
C PRO A 184 37.73 8.15 14.78
N ALA A 185 37.63 9.24 15.55
CA ALA A 185 38.69 10.26 15.63
C ALA A 185 39.79 9.93 16.67
N ASP A 186 39.42 9.15 17.69
CA ASP A 186 40.36 8.70 18.75
C ASP A 186 39.96 7.28 19.21
N PRO A 187 40.51 6.23 18.60
CA PRO A 187 40.16 4.86 18.92
C PRO A 187 40.42 4.40 20.36
N THR A 188 41.15 5.20 21.16
CA THR A 188 41.34 4.95 22.59
C THR A 188 40.15 5.34 23.45
N LYS A 189 39.21 6.08 22.89
CA LYS A 189 37.96 6.50 23.53
C LYS A 189 36.78 5.68 23.03
N VAL A 190 35.82 5.46 23.94
CA VAL A 190 34.54 4.82 23.61
C VAL A 190 33.58 5.91 23.20
N MET A 191 33.07 5.87 21.96
CA MET A 191 32.02 6.74 21.45
C MET A 191 30.64 6.33 21.96
N LEU A 192 30.36 5.03 21.92
CA LEU A 192 29.10 4.45 22.43
C LEU A 192 29.42 3.19 23.21
N LYS A 193 28.81 3.02 24.38
CA LYS A 193 28.89 1.80 25.17
C LYS A 193 27.88 0.76 24.69
N ALA A 194 28.19 -0.49 24.92
CA ALA A 194 27.25 -1.59 24.71
C ALA A 194 25.88 -1.29 25.36
N GLY A 195 24.81 -1.51 24.63
CA GLY A 195 23.43 -1.23 25.05
C GLY A 195 22.95 0.20 24.82
N GLN A 196 23.82 1.17 24.52
CA GLN A 196 23.39 2.54 24.21
C GLN A 196 22.71 2.61 22.84
N LEU A 197 21.65 3.45 22.77
CA LEU A 197 20.90 3.69 21.55
C LEU A 197 21.74 4.45 20.51
N LEU A 198 21.58 4.07 19.26
CA LEU A 198 22.28 4.75 18.17
C LEU A 198 21.70 6.16 17.95
N PRO A 199 22.56 7.20 17.91
CA PRO A 199 22.12 8.59 17.70
C PRO A 199 21.70 8.88 16.26
N GLY A 200 22.04 7.98 15.30
CA GLY A 200 21.69 8.11 13.89
C GLY A 200 22.36 7.02 13.05
N PHE A 201 21.90 6.85 11.83
CA PHE A 201 22.37 5.76 10.94
C PHE A 201 23.85 5.86 10.57
N ALA A 202 24.49 7.01 10.69
CA ALA A 202 25.91 7.19 10.39
C ALA A 202 26.85 6.36 11.30
N VAL A 203 26.36 5.92 12.46
CA VAL A 203 27.12 5.09 13.40
C VAL A 203 26.76 3.61 13.35
N MET A 204 25.81 3.22 12.50
CA MET A 204 25.53 1.81 12.25
C MET A 204 26.73 1.12 11.62
N ARG A 205 26.90 -0.16 11.97
CA ARG A 205 28.00 -1.01 11.51
C ARG A 205 27.43 -2.22 10.78
N ASP A 206 28.09 -2.65 9.73
CA ASP A 206 27.83 -3.88 9.00
C ASP A 206 28.67 -5.08 9.47
N ASP A 207 29.52 -4.85 10.48
CA ASP A 207 30.41 -5.84 11.10
C ASP A 207 29.76 -6.60 12.28
N GLY A 208 28.46 -6.40 12.53
CA GLY A 208 27.72 -7.06 13.60
C GLY A 208 27.83 -6.39 14.97
N LYS A 209 28.46 -5.22 15.09
CA LYS A 209 28.64 -4.49 16.36
C LYS A 209 27.46 -3.60 16.74
N THR A 210 26.51 -3.45 15.85
CA THR A 210 25.27 -2.72 16.09
C THR A 210 24.07 -3.54 15.66
N SER A 211 22.95 -3.35 16.34
CA SER A 211 21.64 -3.85 15.96
C SER A 211 20.73 -2.70 15.56
N GLY A 212 19.81 -2.91 14.62
CA GLY A 212 18.80 -1.94 14.22
C GLY A 212 17.81 -2.58 13.29
N GLY A 213 16.51 -2.31 13.49
CA GLY A 213 15.44 -2.90 12.67
C GLY A 213 15.41 -2.36 11.24
N CYS A 214 15.65 -1.06 11.09
CA CYS A 214 15.68 -0.40 9.78
C CYS A 214 16.53 0.87 9.85
N TRP A 215 17.61 0.93 9.09
CA TRP A 215 18.60 2.01 9.10
C TRP A 215 18.00 3.42 8.92
N ILE A 216 16.94 3.57 8.13
CA ILE A 216 16.32 4.87 7.87
C ILE A 216 15.61 5.45 9.10
N TYR A 217 15.25 4.62 10.08
CA TYR A 217 14.62 5.03 11.32
C TYR A 217 15.62 5.25 12.45
N THR A 218 16.88 4.90 12.28
CA THR A 218 17.93 5.12 13.29
C THR A 218 18.11 6.61 13.57
N GLY A 219 17.98 6.99 14.83
CA GLY A 219 17.87 8.37 15.30
C GLY A 219 16.46 8.77 15.75
N VAL A 220 15.43 7.94 15.51
CA VAL A 220 14.05 8.21 15.93
C VAL A 220 13.87 8.13 17.45
N TYR A 221 14.64 7.29 18.11
CA TYR A 221 14.71 7.22 19.57
C TYR A 221 16.17 7.17 20.00
N THR A 222 16.64 8.22 20.69
CA THR A 222 18.03 8.34 21.13
C THR A 222 18.10 8.44 22.64
N GLU A 223 19.29 8.58 23.22
CA GLU A 223 19.45 8.86 24.65
C GLU A 223 18.78 10.19 25.09
N ALA A 224 18.50 11.09 24.13
CA ALA A 224 17.73 12.31 24.36
C ALA A 224 16.20 12.09 24.35
N GLY A 225 15.74 10.86 24.08
CA GLY A 225 14.34 10.49 24.09
C GLY A 225 13.74 10.25 22.69
N ASN A 226 12.40 10.21 22.64
CA ASN A 226 11.62 9.92 21.44
C ASN A 226 11.49 11.16 20.53
N MET A 227 12.22 11.16 19.41
CA MET A 227 12.22 12.28 18.47
C MET A 227 10.90 12.38 17.68
N SER A 228 10.12 11.30 17.59
CA SER A 228 8.82 11.33 16.92
C SER A 228 7.73 12.05 17.75
N MET A 229 7.94 12.21 19.06
CA MET A 229 7.04 12.93 19.98
C MET A 229 7.18 14.46 19.92
N ARG A 230 8.22 14.99 19.26
CA ARG A 230 8.45 16.44 19.23
C ARG A 230 7.31 17.17 18.56
N ARG A 231 6.95 18.34 19.09
CA ARG A 231 5.81 19.16 18.63
C ARG A 231 6.15 20.65 18.52
N ASP A 232 7.44 20.98 18.46
CA ASP A 232 7.89 22.33 18.21
C ASP A 232 7.68 22.70 16.73
N ALA A 233 6.73 23.58 16.48
CA ALA A 233 6.36 24.05 15.14
C ALA A 233 7.25 25.21 14.64
N SER A 234 8.29 25.62 15.40
CA SER A 234 9.20 26.67 14.96
C SER A 234 9.93 26.27 13.68
N ASP A 235 10.10 27.25 12.81
CA ASP A 235 10.84 27.09 11.55
C ASP A 235 11.71 28.31 11.29
N PRO A 236 12.96 28.33 11.78
CA PRO A 236 13.89 29.45 11.56
C PRO A 236 14.20 29.70 10.07
N SER A 237 14.00 28.67 9.20
CA SER A 237 14.25 28.83 7.76
C SER A 237 13.15 29.61 7.03
N GLY A 238 11.93 29.63 7.56
CA GLY A 238 10.75 30.16 6.88
C GLY A 238 10.32 29.37 5.64
N LEU A 239 10.83 28.14 5.46
CA LEU A 239 10.62 27.31 4.28
C LEU A 239 9.69 26.11 4.54
N GLY A 240 9.12 26.00 5.73
CA GLY A 240 8.28 24.84 6.12
C GLY A 240 9.09 23.61 6.54
N VAL A 241 10.36 23.77 6.94
CA VAL A 241 11.22 22.65 7.34
C VAL A 241 10.80 22.05 8.68
N HIS A 242 10.39 22.89 9.65
CA HIS A 242 9.93 22.49 11.00
C HIS A 242 10.81 21.38 11.62
N PRO A 243 12.11 21.63 11.87
CA PRO A 243 13.09 20.59 12.20
C PRO A 243 12.81 19.83 13.51
N ASN A 244 12.01 20.42 14.39
CA ASN A 244 11.66 19.90 15.71
C ASN A 244 10.20 19.39 15.82
N TRP A 245 9.53 19.18 14.69
CA TRP A 245 8.20 18.57 14.67
C TRP A 245 8.29 17.12 14.21
N GLY A 246 8.09 16.14 15.12
CA GLY A 246 8.27 14.73 14.82
C GLY A 246 9.69 14.40 14.37
N TYR A 247 9.90 13.20 13.86
CA TYR A 247 11.16 12.76 13.25
C TYR A 247 11.01 12.67 11.74
N SER A 248 12.04 13.03 10.98
CA SER A 248 12.07 12.85 9.53
C SER A 248 13.32 12.09 9.11
N TRP A 249 13.15 11.11 8.26
CA TRP A 249 14.26 10.31 7.74
C TRP A 249 14.67 10.75 6.33
N PRO A 250 15.95 10.61 5.94
CA PRO A 250 17.08 10.32 6.82
C PRO A 250 17.54 11.58 7.57
N ALA A 251 18.29 11.37 8.65
CA ALA A 251 18.97 12.43 9.39
C ALA A 251 18.05 13.56 9.90
N ASN A 252 16.79 13.25 10.21
CA ASN A 252 15.77 14.20 10.66
C ASN A 252 15.54 15.38 9.69
N ARG A 253 15.53 15.12 8.39
CA ARG A 253 15.27 16.11 7.34
C ARG A 253 14.01 15.75 6.55
N ARG A 254 13.27 16.77 6.07
CA ARG A 254 11.94 16.61 5.47
C ARG A 254 11.92 16.80 3.98
N VAL A 255 12.89 17.49 3.41
CA VAL A 255 12.89 17.84 1.99
C VAL A 255 13.38 16.68 1.15
N LEU A 256 12.62 16.35 0.10
CA LEU A 256 12.92 15.23 -0.79
C LEU A 256 13.91 15.61 -1.89
N TYR A 257 13.79 16.79 -2.46
CA TYR A 257 14.49 17.20 -3.67
C TYR A 257 15.25 18.52 -3.44
N ASN A 258 15.97 18.60 -2.32
CA ASN A 258 16.64 19.81 -1.87
C ASN A 258 17.73 20.30 -2.84
N ARG A 259 18.36 19.41 -3.61
CA ARG A 259 19.33 19.78 -4.65
C ARG A 259 18.73 20.66 -5.75
N ALA A 260 17.44 20.53 -6.04
CA ALA A 260 16.76 21.39 -7.00
C ALA A 260 16.72 22.88 -6.58
N SER A 261 17.08 23.20 -5.33
CA SER A 261 17.23 24.59 -4.88
C SER A 261 18.56 25.25 -5.25
N ALA A 262 19.50 24.49 -5.85
CA ALA A 262 20.80 24.96 -6.29
C ALA A 262 21.05 24.62 -7.78
N ASP A 263 21.90 25.42 -8.43
CA ASP A 263 22.36 25.16 -9.79
C ASP A 263 23.40 24.01 -9.83
N PRO A 264 23.86 23.58 -11.03
CA PRO A 264 24.83 22.52 -11.18
C PRO A 264 26.18 22.76 -10.44
N ASP A 265 26.53 24.01 -10.20
CA ASP A 265 27.75 24.39 -9.46
C ASP A 265 27.51 24.49 -7.96
N GLY A 266 26.28 24.22 -7.50
CA GLY A 266 25.90 24.26 -6.09
C GLY A 266 25.51 25.64 -5.56
N LYS A 267 25.34 26.64 -6.43
CA LYS A 267 24.87 27.98 -6.07
C LYS A 267 23.34 27.98 -5.98
N ALA A 268 22.79 28.59 -4.95
CA ALA A 268 21.34 28.66 -4.81
C ALA A 268 20.68 29.49 -5.92
N TRP A 269 19.61 28.97 -6.50
CA TRP A 269 18.76 29.70 -7.45
C TRP A 269 18.09 30.91 -6.84
N SER A 270 17.82 30.86 -5.54
CA SER A 270 17.17 31.93 -4.81
C SER A 270 17.69 31.96 -3.38
N GLU A 271 18.22 33.07 -2.93
CA GLU A 271 18.67 33.25 -1.55
C GLU A 271 17.53 33.06 -0.53
N ARG A 272 16.33 33.44 -0.89
CA ARG A 272 15.14 33.34 -0.02
C ARG A 272 14.54 31.94 0.07
N LYS A 273 14.77 31.07 -0.94
CA LYS A 273 14.12 29.75 -1.05
C LYS A 273 15.11 28.60 -1.11
N LYS A 274 16.35 28.81 -0.71
CA LYS A 274 17.36 27.76 -0.75
C LYS A 274 17.21 26.78 0.42
N TYR A 275 17.21 25.51 0.11
CA TYR A 275 17.30 24.45 1.10
C TYR A 275 18.75 24.06 1.38
N ILE A 276 19.57 23.99 0.34
CA ILE A 276 21.01 23.74 0.43
C ILE A 276 21.77 24.59 -0.59
N THR A 277 23.04 24.87 -0.31
CA THR A 277 23.99 25.49 -1.23
C THR A 277 25.40 24.99 -0.93
N TRP A 278 26.26 24.96 -1.95
CA TRP A 278 27.65 24.57 -1.81
C TRP A 278 28.49 25.76 -1.33
N ASN A 279 29.29 25.58 -0.28
CA ASN A 279 30.15 26.65 0.27
C ASN A 279 31.60 26.49 -0.15
N GLY A 280 31.93 25.66 -1.12
CA GLY A 280 33.29 25.37 -1.57
C GLY A 280 33.89 24.07 -0.97
N SER A 281 33.34 23.58 0.16
CA SER A 281 33.83 22.37 0.83
C SER A 281 32.72 21.40 1.22
N ARG A 282 31.54 21.90 1.46
CA ARG A 282 30.36 21.10 1.85
C ARG A 282 29.04 21.81 1.51
N TRP A 283 27.99 21.02 1.39
CA TRP A 283 26.63 21.52 1.30
C TRP A 283 26.16 22.02 2.66
N VAL A 284 25.61 23.23 2.68
CA VAL A 284 25.10 23.91 3.88
C VAL A 284 23.70 24.45 3.64
N GLY A 285 22.89 24.55 4.69
CA GLY A 285 21.53 25.09 4.62
C GLY A 285 20.63 24.55 5.73
N PRO A 286 19.34 24.87 5.71
CA PRO A 286 18.37 24.36 6.68
C PRO A 286 18.06 22.87 6.51
N ASP A 287 18.50 22.27 5.41
CA ASP A 287 18.36 20.83 5.14
C ASP A 287 19.73 20.21 4.80
N VAL A 288 19.77 18.90 4.54
CA VAL A 288 20.95 18.16 4.11
C VAL A 288 20.69 17.50 2.77
N PRO A 289 21.71 17.30 1.92
CA PRO A 289 21.57 16.50 0.72
C PRO A 289 21.31 15.03 1.07
N ASP A 290 20.71 14.27 0.14
CA ASP A 290 20.50 12.82 0.27
C ASP A 290 21.76 11.99 0.00
N TYR A 291 22.92 12.57 0.12
CA TYR A 291 24.26 11.97 -0.01
C TYR A 291 25.20 12.64 1.00
N ALA A 292 26.45 12.19 1.07
CA ALA A 292 27.42 12.78 2.01
C ALA A 292 27.60 14.29 1.74
N PRO A 293 27.46 15.17 2.73
CA PRO A 293 27.48 16.63 2.56
C PRO A 293 28.78 17.17 1.96
N THR A 294 29.85 16.40 1.96
CA THR A 294 31.17 16.78 1.42
C THR A 294 31.35 16.41 -0.05
N VAL A 295 30.38 15.75 -0.67
CA VAL A 295 30.46 15.41 -2.09
C VAL A 295 30.27 16.68 -2.93
N ALA A 296 31.27 16.98 -3.78
CA ALA A 296 31.25 18.16 -4.64
C ALA A 296 30.07 18.13 -5.64
N PRO A 297 29.58 19.28 -6.10
CA PRO A 297 28.41 19.38 -6.99
C PRO A 297 28.53 18.52 -8.26
N ASP A 298 29.67 18.52 -8.93
CA ASP A 298 29.97 17.74 -10.13
C ASP A 298 29.91 16.21 -9.92
N LYS A 299 30.08 15.76 -8.69
CA LYS A 299 30.04 14.34 -8.28
C LYS A 299 28.76 13.96 -7.55
N ALA A 300 27.93 14.93 -7.23
CA ALA A 300 26.67 14.72 -6.52
C ALA A 300 25.56 14.16 -7.45
N VAL A 301 25.87 13.15 -8.24
CA VAL A 301 24.98 12.48 -9.18
C VAL A 301 24.37 11.25 -8.51
N GLY A 302 23.21 11.40 -7.93
CA GLY A 302 22.48 10.31 -7.28
C GLY A 302 21.28 9.83 -8.09
N PRO A 303 20.62 8.75 -7.63
CA PRO A 303 19.44 8.15 -8.28
C PRO A 303 18.13 8.91 -8.02
N PHE A 304 18.19 10.24 -7.96
CA PHE A 304 17.01 11.06 -7.73
C PHE A 304 16.21 11.29 -9.00
N ILE A 305 14.89 11.46 -8.84
CA ILE A 305 14.02 11.95 -9.91
C ILE A 305 14.49 13.33 -10.38
N MET A 306 14.79 14.22 -9.42
CA MET A 306 15.40 15.52 -9.70
C MET A 306 16.87 15.50 -9.26
N ASN A 307 17.73 16.05 -10.07
CA ASN A 307 19.16 16.20 -9.80
C ASN A 307 19.55 17.68 -9.68
N GLN A 308 20.85 17.98 -9.53
CA GLN A 308 21.31 19.35 -9.27
C GLN A 308 20.93 20.36 -10.38
N GLU A 309 20.74 19.94 -11.61
CA GLU A 309 20.28 20.81 -12.69
C GLU A 309 18.77 21.11 -12.65
N GLY A 310 18.05 20.60 -11.64
CA GLY A 310 16.62 20.86 -11.44
C GLY A 310 15.69 20.18 -12.45
N THR A 311 16.18 19.27 -13.27
CA THR A 311 15.38 18.52 -14.22
C THR A 311 15.00 17.15 -13.72
N ALA A 312 13.76 16.70 -14.01
CA ALA A 312 13.32 15.35 -13.74
C ALA A 312 13.93 14.37 -14.76
N ARG A 313 14.41 13.25 -14.27
CA ARG A 313 14.85 12.16 -15.14
C ARG A 313 13.71 11.21 -15.40
N LEU A 314 13.40 10.98 -16.67
CA LEU A 314 12.31 10.12 -17.13
C LEU A 314 12.77 8.69 -17.45
N PHE A 315 14.00 8.35 -17.13
CA PHE A 315 14.54 7.01 -17.34
C PHE A 315 15.32 6.55 -16.11
N SER A 316 15.37 5.25 -15.90
CA SER A 316 16.15 4.62 -14.82
C SER A 316 17.58 4.30 -15.31
N ARG A 317 18.57 4.45 -14.42
CA ARG A 317 19.92 3.95 -14.64
C ARG A 317 20.05 2.45 -14.37
N ALA A 318 19.19 1.91 -13.50
CA ALA A 318 19.10 0.48 -13.28
C ALA A 318 18.26 -0.16 -14.38
N ALA A 319 18.54 -1.41 -14.71
CA ALA A 319 17.72 -2.18 -15.63
C ALA A 319 16.30 -2.33 -15.04
N MET A 320 15.32 -1.88 -15.81
CA MET A 320 13.91 -2.13 -15.55
C MET A 320 13.40 -3.21 -16.50
N PRO A 321 12.42 -4.03 -16.11
CA PRO A 321 11.87 -5.08 -16.97
C PRO A 321 11.41 -4.58 -18.35
N ASP A 322 10.85 -3.38 -18.40
CA ASP A 322 10.34 -2.73 -19.61
C ASP A 322 11.32 -1.72 -20.26
N GLY A 323 12.58 -1.74 -19.83
CA GLY A 323 13.65 -0.93 -20.42
C GLY A 323 13.86 0.43 -19.78
N PRO A 324 14.93 1.15 -20.19
CA PRO A 324 15.34 2.41 -19.55
C PRO A 324 14.52 3.63 -19.99
N PHE A 325 13.77 3.54 -21.08
CA PHE A 325 12.91 4.59 -21.61
C PHE A 325 11.46 4.18 -21.46
N PRO A 326 10.58 5.08 -20.99
CA PRO A 326 9.15 4.80 -20.95
C PRO A 326 8.61 4.69 -22.40
N GLU A 327 7.91 3.59 -22.65
CA GLU A 327 7.19 3.35 -23.91
C GLU A 327 5.70 3.24 -23.62
N HIS A 328 4.87 3.65 -24.58
CA HIS A 328 3.42 3.49 -24.45
C HIS A 328 3.00 2.12 -24.98
N TYR A 329 2.34 1.36 -24.13
CA TYR A 329 1.61 0.15 -24.47
C TYR A 329 0.13 0.30 -24.11
N GLU A 330 -0.74 -0.36 -24.88
CA GLU A 330 -2.15 -0.44 -24.52
C GLU A 330 -2.34 -1.32 -23.28
N PRO A 331 -3.39 -1.07 -22.47
CA PRO A 331 -3.78 -1.98 -21.39
C PRO A 331 -4.01 -3.40 -21.91
N MET A 332 -3.98 -4.39 -21.03
CA MET A 332 -4.26 -5.77 -21.42
C MET A 332 -5.67 -5.97 -21.99
N ASP A 333 -6.66 -5.21 -21.49
CA ASP A 333 -7.96 -5.02 -22.14
C ASP A 333 -7.86 -3.87 -23.16
N ALA A 334 -7.23 -4.09 -24.28
CA ALA A 334 -6.96 -3.04 -25.27
C ALA A 334 -8.21 -2.67 -26.09
N TYR A 335 -8.53 -1.37 -26.14
CA TYR A 335 -9.62 -0.85 -26.96
C TYR A 335 -9.25 -0.74 -28.45
N ILE A 336 -7.98 -0.44 -28.75
CA ILE A 336 -7.43 -0.31 -30.09
C ILE A 336 -6.12 -1.07 -30.23
N ALA A 337 -5.66 -1.24 -31.48
CA ALA A 337 -4.28 -1.62 -31.75
C ALA A 337 -3.37 -0.41 -31.48
N ASN A 338 -2.24 -0.64 -30.82
CA ASN A 338 -1.27 0.42 -30.53
C ASN A 338 -0.62 0.93 -31.84
N PRO A 339 -0.83 2.20 -32.23
CA PRO A 339 -0.29 2.73 -33.46
C PRO A 339 1.24 2.88 -33.42
N LEU A 340 1.85 2.98 -32.25
CA LEU A 340 3.30 3.09 -32.08
C LEU A 340 3.99 1.71 -32.15
N HIS A 341 3.28 0.65 -31.74
CA HIS A 341 3.81 -0.71 -31.72
C HIS A 341 2.83 -1.71 -32.37
N PRO A 342 2.68 -1.67 -33.71
CA PRO A 342 1.63 -2.48 -34.36
C PRO A 342 1.82 -3.99 -34.24
N LYS A 343 3.02 -4.46 -33.87
CA LYS A 343 3.31 -5.88 -33.64
C LYS A 343 3.20 -6.30 -32.20
N VAL A 344 3.24 -5.35 -31.24
CA VAL A 344 3.24 -5.60 -29.79
C VAL A 344 2.28 -4.60 -29.15
N ASN A 345 1.02 -4.98 -29.05
CA ASN A 345 -0.04 -4.10 -28.59
C ASN A 345 0.06 -3.76 -27.09
N THR A 346 0.30 -4.77 -26.28
CA THR A 346 0.35 -4.67 -24.82
C THR A 346 1.78 -4.88 -24.32
N ASN A 347 2.10 -4.38 -23.14
CA ASN A 347 3.44 -4.53 -22.57
C ASN A 347 3.83 -6.02 -22.47
N PRO A 348 4.86 -6.48 -23.21
CA PRO A 348 5.22 -7.90 -23.28
C PRO A 348 5.81 -8.44 -21.97
N VAL A 349 6.25 -7.57 -21.07
CA VAL A 349 6.80 -7.92 -19.77
C VAL A 349 5.85 -7.57 -18.60
N ALA A 350 4.61 -7.15 -18.91
CA ALA A 350 3.56 -7.05 -17.90
C ALA A 350 3.34 -8.40 -17.20
N ARG A 351 3.09 -8.36 -15.92
CA ARG A 351 2.95 -9.57 -15.11
C ARG A 351 1.57 -10.19 -15.26
N VAL A 352 1.50 -11.24 -16.04
CA VAL A 352 0.29 -12.05 -16.26
C VAL A 352 0.57 -13.50 -15.88
N PHE A 353 -0.27 -14.08 -15.01
CA PHE A 353 -0.17 -15.49 -14.68
C PHE A 353 -0.88 -16.34 -15.74
N ALA A 354 -0.39 -17.56 -15.96
CA ALA A 354 -0.94 -18.47 -16.97
C ALA A 354 -2.46 -18.69 -16.82
N ALA A 355 -2.95 -18.73 -15.59
CA ALA A 355 -4.38 -18.87 -15.28
C ALA A 355 -5.22 -17.66 -15.76
N ASP A 356 -4.63 -16.50 -15.90
CA ASP A 356 -5.30 -15.24 -16.27
C ASP A 356 -5.18 -14.92 -17.78
N ALA A 357 -4.40 -15.68 -18.53
CA ALA A 357 -4.10 -15.38 -19.95
C ALA A 357 -5.34 -15.26 -20.86
N LYS A 358 -6.45 -15.91 -20.48
CA LYS A 358 -7.73 -15.87 -21.22
C LYS A 358 -8.79 -14.95 -20.57
N SER A 359 -8.44 -14.19 -19.57
CA SER A 359 -9.36 -13.36 -18.79
C SER A 359 -9.50 -11.93 -19.33
N PHE A 360 -8.89 -11.60 -20.46
CA PHE A 360 -8.93 -10.25 -21.03
C PHE A 360 -10.08 -10.07 -22.02
N GLY A 361 -10.70 -8.90 -21.96
CA GLY A 361 -11.80 -8.51 -22.85
C GLY A 361 -11.31 -7.98 -24.19
N THR A 362 -12.19 -8.01 -25.18
CA THR A 362 -11.97 -7.44 -26.50
C THR A 362 -13.04 -6.40 -26.84
N PRO A 363 -12.76 -5.37 -27.64
CA PRO A 363 -13.68 -4.26 -27.90
C PRO A 363 -14.93 -4.66 -28.68
N ASP A 364 -14.92 -5.77 -29.41
CA ASP A 364 -16.10 -6.34 -30.07
C ASP A 364 -17.15 -6.86 -29.08
N LYS A 365 -16.72 -7.36 -27.92
CA LYS A 365 -17.61 -7.85 -26.86
C LYS A 365 -17.87 -6.80 -25.77
N PHE A 366 -16.87 -5.98 -25.47
CA PHE A 366 -16.89 -5.00 -24.41
C PHE A 366 -16.45 -3.64 -24.95
N PRO A 367 -17.34 -2.90 -25.61
CA PRO A 367 -16.97 -1.72 -26.40
C PRO A 367 -16.80 -0.42 -25.60
N ILE A 368 -16.80 -0.48 -24.29
CA ILE A 368 -16.74 0.68 -23.40
C ILE A 368 -15.50 0.56 -22.51
N VAL A 369 -14.74 1.64 -22.38
CA VAL A 369 -13.63 1.70 -21.43
C VAL A 369 -14.17 2.08 -20.05
N ALA A 370 -13.81 1.31 -19.03
CA ALA A 370 -14.13 1.60 -17.65
C ALA A 370 -12.89 2.04 -16.86
N THR A 371 -13.09 2.96 -15.93
CA THR A 371 -12.07 3.35 -14.97
C THR A 371 -12.60 3.28 -13.54
N SER A 372 -11.74 2.87 -12.61
CA SER A 372 -12.03 2.95 -11.18
C SER A 372 -11.61 4.31 -10.63
N TYR A 373 -12.38 4.86 -9.68
CA TYR A 373 -12.01 6.11 -9.02
C TYR A 373 -12.47 6.15 -7.56
N ARG A 374 -12.03 7.17 -6.84
CA ARG A 374 -12.35 7.42 -5.45
C ARG A 374 -13.25 8.64 -5.32
N LEU A 375 -14.20 8.55 -4.39
CA LEU A 375 -15.05 9.65 -3.98
C LEU A 375 -14.37 10.41 -2.83
N ALA A 376 -14.64 11.72 -2.72
CA ALA A 376 -14.12 12.53 -1.62
C ALA A 376 -14.74 12.13 -0.27
N GLU A 377 -15.95 11.62 -0.28
CA GLU A 377 -16.74 11.21 0.88
C GLU A 377 -16.29 9.88 1.47
N HIS A 378 -15.51 9.10 0.73
CA HIS A 378 -15.05 7.79 1.16
C HIS A 378 -13.54 7.62 1.05
N PHE A 379 -12.98 6.89 2.03
CA PHE A 379 -11.59 6.43 2.01
C PHE A 379 -11.55 4.93 1.75
N HIS A 380 -11.03 4.51 0.60
CA HIS A 380 -10.97 3.13 0.13
C HIS A 380 -12.29 2.38 0.38
N TYR A 381 -12.26 1.22 1.02
CA TYR A 381 -13.42 0.40 1.39
C TYR A 381 -13.68 0.37 2.92
N TRP A 382 -13.08 1.33 3.67
CA TRP A 382 -13.19 1.40 5.13
C TRP A 382 -14.37 2.27 5.59
N THR A 383 -14.50 3.46 5.06
CA THR A 383 -15.45 4.45 5.55
C THR A 383 -16.91 4.15 5.18
N LYS A 384 -17.17 3.13 4.36
CA LYS A 384 -18.52 2.54 4.21
C LYS A 384 -19.06 1.97 5.53
N ASN A 385 -18.19 1.75 6.52
CA ASN A 385 -18.54 1.33 7.89
C ASN A 385 -18.71 2.51 8.85
N VAL A 386 -18.48 3.74 8.42
CA VAL A 386 -18.69 4.96 9.20
C VAL A 386 -20.05 5.53 8.85
N HIS A 387 -20.91 5.75 9.87
CA HIS A 387 -22.30 6.15 9.70
C HIS A 387 -22.45 7.41 8.82
N ASP A 388 -21.73 8.48 9.14
CA ASP A 388 -21.86 9.76 8.44
C ASP A 388 -21.45 9.65 6.97
N ASN A 389 -20.37 8.93 6.68
CA ASN A 389 -19.94 8.68 5.30
C ASN A 389 -20.96 7.83 4.53
N ALA A 390 -21.54 6.81 5.19
CA ALA A 390 -22.56 5.97 4.58
C ALA A 390 -23.87 6.72 4.33
N VAL A 391 -24.20 7.73 5.14
CA VAL A 391 -25.36 8.61 4.91
C VAL A 391 -25.11 9.55 3.73
N VAL A 392 -23.94 10.19 3.68
CA VAL A 392 -23.61 11.16 2.62
C VAL A 392 -23.47 10.49 1.26
N GLN A 393 -22.86 9.31 1.20
CA GLN A 393 -22.68 8.53 -0.02
C GLN A 393 -23.04 7.05 0.22
N PRO A 394 -24.35 6.71 0.10
CA PRO A 394 -24.84 5.44 0.64
C PRO A 394 -24.71 4.23 -0.28
N GLU A 395 -24.51 4.40 -1.57
CA GLU A 395 -24.55 3.29 -2.52
C GLU A 395 -23.61 3.44 -3.71
N MET A 396 -23.24 2.31 -4.27
CA MET A 396 -22.48 2.23 -5.51
C MET A 396 -23.32 2.72 -6.70
N PHE A 397 -22.64 3.38 -7.63
CA PHE A 397 -23.25 3.81 -8.89
C PHE A 397 -22.29 3.64 -10.07
N VAL A 398 -22.82 3.73 -11.27
CA VAL A 398 -22.08 3.74 -12.53
C VAL A 398 -22.23 5.13 -13.13
N GLU A 399 -21.15 5.90 -13.16
CA GLU A 399 -21.17 7.21 -13.79
C GLU A 399 -20.89 7.09 -15.28
N MET A 400 -21.78 7.65 -16.11
CA MET A 400 -21.69 7.59 -17.56
C MET A 400 -22.10 8.91 -18.21
N GLY A 401 -21.61 9.14 -19.43
CA GLY A 401 -21.97 10.32 -20.20
C GLY A 401 -23.38 10.26 -20.82
N GLU A 402 -23.95 11.45 -21.06
CA GLU A 402 -25.30 11.60 -21.68
C GLU A 402 -25.43 10.88 -23.04
N ARG A 403 -24.33 10.87 -23.84
CA ARG A 403 -24.32 10.21 -25.15
C ARG A 403 -24.53 8.70 -25.01
N LEU A 404 -23.73 8.06 -24.14
CA LEU A 404 -23.83 6.62 -23.88
C LEU A 404 -25.19 6.26 -23.29
N ALA A 405 -25.65 7.01 -22.29
CA ALA A 405 -26.91 6.78 -21.63
C ALA A 405 -28.08 6.83 -22.67
N LYS A 406 -28.08 7.84 -23.53
CA LYS A 406 -29.08 7.95 -24.63
C LYS A 406 -28.99 6.77 -25.60
N ALA A 407 -27.80 6.39 -26.04
CA ALA A 407 -27.59 5.28 -26.97
C ALA A 407 -28.07 3.92 -26.40
N LYS A 408 -27.94 3.72 -25.09
CA LYS A 408 -28.33 2.48 -24.37
C LYS A 408 -29.78 2.57 -23.79
N GLY A 409 -30.51 3.68 -23.97
CA GLY A 409 -31.83 3.87 -23.40
C GLY A 409 -31.85 3.94 -21.87
N ILE A 410 -30.78 4.38 -21.25
CA ILE A 410 -30.59 4.47 -19.80
C ILE A 410 -30.90 5.90 -19.34
N ARG A 411 -31.59 6.02 -18.22
CA ARG A 411 -31.91 7.29 -17.55
C ARG A 411 -31.10 7.35 -16.22
N ASN A 412 -30.91 8.54 -15.71
CA ASN A 412 -30.35 8.73 -14.38
C ASN A 412 -31.19 7.99 -13.32
N GLY A 413 -30.56 7.20 -12.46
CA GLY A 413 -31.21 6.37 -11.44
C GLY A 413 -31.70 4.99 -11.92
N ASP A 414 -31.66 4.68 -13.22
CA ASP A 414 -31.96 3.34 -13.71
C ASP A 414 -30.94 2.33 -13.20
N TRP A 415 -31.40 1.12 -12.88
CA TRP A 415 -30.49 0.01 -12.64
C TRP A 415 -29.82 -0.44 -13.94
N VAL A 416 -28.52 -0.59 -13.89
CA VAL A 416 -27.70 -1.09 -15.00
C VAL A 416 -26.86 -2.26 -14.56
N GLU A 417 -26.60 -3.15 -15.51
CA GLU A 417 -25.60 -4.20 -15.41
C GLU A 417 -24.38 -3.77 -16.20
N VAL A 418 -23.22 -3.83 -15.54
CA VAL A 418 -21.90 -3.65 -16.16
C VAL A 418 -21.21 -4.99 -16.17
N SER A 419 -20.79 -5.46 -17.32
CA SER A 419 -20.12 -6.74 -17.50
C SER A 419 -18.75 -6.58 -18.13
N SER A 420 -17.80 -7.43 -17.71
CA SER A 420 -16.49 -7.60 -18.32
C SER A 420 -16.25 -9.08 -18.62
N GLN A 421 -15.12 -9.43 -19.17
CA GLN A 421 -14.74 -10.84 -19.38
C GLN A 421 -14.67 -11.64 -18.07
N ARG A 422 -14.53 -10.98 -16.90
CA ARG A 422 -14.33 -11.61 -15.58
C ARG A 422 -15.60 -11.75 -14.74
N GLY A 423 -16.59 -10.95 -15.03
CA GLY A 423 -17.84 -10.99 -14.29
C GLY A 423 -18.75 -9.79 -14.55
N MET A 424 -19.74 -9.61 -13.68
CA MET A 424 -20.72 -8.55 -13.79
C MET A 424 -21.05 -7.94 -12.44
N ILE A 425 -21.48 -6.69 -12.46
CA ILE A 425 -22.03 -5.98 -11.31
C ILE A 425 -23.33 -5.27 -11.71
N LYS A 426 -24.16 -4.99 -10.73
CA LYS A 426 -25.34 -4.14 -10.92
C LYS A 426 -25.28 -2.94 -9.99
N ALA A 427 -25.57 -1.76 -10.53
CA ALA A 427 -25.64 -0.52 -9.75
C ALA A 427 -26.57 0.48 -10.44
N LYS A 428 -26.88 1.59 -9.77
CA LYS A 428 -27.66 2.66 -10.39
C LYS A 428 -26.81 3.50 -11.34
N ALA A 429 -27.36 3.91 -12.45
CA ALA A 429 -26.73 4.83 -13.37
C ALA A 429 -26.73 6.26 -12.82
N SER A 430 -25.58 6.91 -12.84
CA SER A 430 -25.40 8.34 -12.63
C SER A 430 -25.04 8.98 -13.97
N VAL A 431 -26.00 9.65 -14.61
CA VAL A 431 -25.78 10.29 -15.91
C VAL A 431 -25.26 11.71 -15.70
N SER A 432 -24.05 12.00 -16.20
CA SER A 432 -23.38 13.27 -15.99
C SER A 432 -22.71 13.81 -17.25
N LYS A 433 -22.35 15.09 -17.22
CA LYS A 433 -21.54 15.73 -18.28
C LYS A 433 -20.03 15.50 -18.12
N ARG A 434 -19.60 14.89 -17.04
CA ARG A 434 -18.18 14.66 -16.71
C ARG A 434 -17.55 13.58 -17.58
N PHE A 435 -18.26 12.48 -17.82
CA PHE A 435 -17.81 11.38 -18.67
C PHE A 435 -18.17 11.62 -20.13
N ARG A 436 -17.33 12.40 -20.83
CA ARG A 436 -17.45 12.59 -22.27
C ARG A 436 -16.69 11.49 -23.00
N PRO A 437 -17.12 11.09 -24.21
CA PRO A 437 -16.34 10.18 -25.01
C PRO A 437 -14.97 10.78 -25.34
N ILE A 438 -13.95 9.96 -25.36
CA ILE A 438 -12.63 10.30 -25.92
C ILE A 438 -12.62 9.95 -27.41
N MET A 439 -11.88 10.72 -28.21
CA MET A 439 -11.74 10.43 -29.64
C MET A 439 -10.56 9.50 -29.86
N VAL A 440 -10.82 8.33 -30.43
CA VAL A 440 -9.82 7.31 -30.76
C VAL A 440 -9.95 7.01 -32.25
N ASP A 441 -8.92 7.24 -33.04
CA ASP A 441 -8.94 7.11 -34.50
C ASP A 441 -10.14 7.79 -35.17
N GLY A 442 -10.47 9.00 -34.73
CA GLY A 442 -11.60 9.78 -35.23
C GLY A 442 -12.98 9.26 -34.85
N LYS A 443 -13.08 8.20 -34.01
CA LYS A 443 -14.33 7.62 -33.50
C LYS A 443 -14.49 7.89 -32.02
N PRO A 444 -15.72 8.15 -31.54
CA PRO A 444 -15.98 8.37 -30.12
C PRO A 444 -15.94 7.03 -29.35
N CYS A 445 -15.01 6.90 -28.43
CA CYS A 445 -14.95 5.82 -27.45
C CYS A 445 -15.64 6.28 -26.16
N ASP A 446 -16.68 5.58 -25.72
CA ASP A 446 -17.34 5.88 -24.47
C ASP A 446 -16.52 5.41 -23.28
N VAL A 447 -16.54 6.21 -22.21
CA VAL A 447 -15.87 5.93 -20.95
C VAL A 447 -16.90 5.98 -19.82
N ILE A 448 -16.81 5.04 -18.87
CA ILE A 448 -17.58 5.07 -17.62
C ILE A 448 -16.67 5.04 -16.41
N GLY A 449 -17.18 5.57 -15.29
CA GLY A 449 -16.48 5.58 -14.02
C GLY A 449 -17.23 4.78 -12.95
N LEU A 450 -16.46 4.10 -12.09
CA LEU A 450 -17.00 3.27 -11.02
C LEU A 450 -16.23 3.54 -9.71
N PRO A 451 -16.93 3.92 -8.62
CA PRO A 451 -16.29 4.10 -7.31
C PRO A 451 -15.92 2.76 -6.67
N ILE A 452 -14.77 2.70 -5.99
CA ILE A 452 -14.23 1.44 -5.44
C ILE A 452 -14.74 1.08 -4.05
N HIS A 453 -15.49 1.98 -3.39
CA HIS A 453 -15.67 1.94 -1.94
C HIS A 453 -16.64 0.89 -1.42
N PHE A 454 -17.51 0.37 -2.27
CA PHE A 454 -18.69 -0.39 -1.89
C PHE A 454 -18.50 -1.90 -2.02
N GLY A 455 -19.12 -2.65 -1.10
CA GLY A 455 -19.06 -4.10 -1.04
C GLY A 455 -20.30 -4.67 -0.35
N PHE A 456 -20.25 -5.93 0.05
CA PHE A 456 -21.40 -6.62 0.66
C PHE A 456 -21.39 -6.64 2.19
N VAL A 457 -20.39 -6.05 2.83
CA VAL A 457 -20.27 -5.84 4.28
C VAL A 457 -20.17 -4.35 4.58
N GLY A 458 -20.78 -3.90 5.65
CA GLY A 458 -20.73 -2.51 6.15
C GLY A 458 -22.10 -1.85 6.30
N LEU A 459 -22.09 -0.56 6.67
CA LEU A 459 -23.29 0.25 6.89
C LEU A 459 -23.86 0.82 5.58
N ALA A 460 -23.03 1.09 4.60
CA ALA A 460 -23.48 1.48 3.26
C ALA A 460 -24.27 0.34 2.63
N ARG A 461 -25.11 0.67 1.65
CA ARG A 461 -25.91 -0.35 0.95
C ARG A 461 -25.03 -1.43 0.34
N LYS A 462 -25.42 -2.67 0.54
CA LYS A 462 -24.72 -3.83 -0.03
C LYS A 462 -24.59 -3.71 -1.55
N SER A 463 -23.40 -4.04 -2.03
CA SER A 463 -23.02 -3.90 -3.42
C SER A 463 -22.03 -5.01 -3.83
N TYR A 464 -21.76 -5.09 -5.11
CA TYR A 464 -20.67 -5.89 -5.63
C TYR A 464 -19.32 -5.21 -5.38
N PRO A 465 -18.26 -5.95 -5.04
CA PRO A 465 -16.90 -5.43 -5.17
C PRO A 465 -16.60 -5.03 -6.62
N LEU A 466 -16.11 -3.80 -6.84
CA LEU A 466 -15.76 -3.32 -8.18
C LEU A 466 -14.76 -4.26 -8.88
N ASN A 467 -13.82 -4.80 -8.12
CA ASN A 467 -12.79 -5.70 -8.63
C ASN A 467 -13.32 -7.04 -9.17
N THR A 468 -14.63 -7.27 -9.15
CA THR A 468 -15.30 -8.27 -9.99
C THR A 468 -15.03 -8.05 -11.49
N LEU A 469 -14.82 -6.79 -11.91
CA LEU A 469 -14.63 -6.41 -13.31
C LEU A 469 -13.17 -6.27 -13.73
N THR A 470 -12.24 -6.05 -12.81
CA THR A 470 -10.84 -5.69 -13.11
C THR A 470 -9.96 -6.89 -13.47
N PRO A 471 -8.99 -6.73 -14.38
CA PRO A 471 -8.07 -7.79 -14.76
C PRO A 471 -6.98 -8.03 -13.71
N ALA A 472 -6.55 -9.28 -13.56
CA ALA A 472 -5.40 -9.65 -12.74
C ALA A 472 -4.12 -9.53 -13.58
N VAL A 473 -3.62 -8.33 -13.73
CA VAL A 473 -2.37 -8.02 -14.44
C VAL A 473 -1.60 -6.98 -13.65
N GLY A 474 -0.30 -7.11 -13.58
CA GLY A 474 0.59 -6.20 -12.86
C GLY A 474 1.51 -5.43 -13.79
N ASP A 475 1.80 -4.20 -13.40
CA ASP A 475 2.86 -3.41 -14.00
C ASP A 475 4.20 -4.17 -13.98
N ALA A 476 4.96 -4.06 -15.07
CA ALA A 476 6.19 -4.82 -15.25
C ALA A 476 7.26 -4.59 -14.17
N SER A 477 7.35 -3.38 -13.65
CA SER A 477 8.39 -2.97 -12.70
C SER A 477 7.92 -2.98 -11.25
N THR A 478 6.66 -2.57 -10.98
CA THR A 478 6.12 -2.42 -9.63
C THR A 478 5.14 -3.52 -9.22
N ASN A 479 4.70 -4.35 -10.17
CA ASN A 479 3.62 -5.34 -10.01
C ASN A 479 2.29 -4.73 -9.53
N THR A 480 2.11 -3.42 -9.66
CA THR A 480 0.85 -2.75 -9.31
C THR A 480 -0.25 -3.18 -10.26
N PRO A 481 -1.42 -3.64 -9.77
CA PRO A 481 -2.50 -4.09 -10.65
C PRO A 481 -3.10 -2.96 -11.50
N GLU A 482 -3.51 -3.30 -12.71
CA GLU A 482 -4.19 -2.38 -13.62
C GLU A 482 -5.66 -2.20 -13.23
N TYR A 483 -5.98 -1.10 -12.54
CA TYR A 483 -7.36 -0.80 -12.09
C TYR A 483 -8.03 0.34 -12.88
N LYS A 484 -7.29 0.99 -13.81
CA LYS A 484 -7.71 2.27 -14.38
C LYS A 484 -8.18 2.20 -15.82
N ALA A 485 -7.93 1.09 -16.50
CA ALA A 485 -8.38 0.87 -17.86
C ALA A 485 -8.71 -0.61 -18.06
N PHE A 486 -9.99 -0.90 -18.29
CA PHE A 486 -10.48 -2.24 -18.60
C PHE A 486 -11.76 -2.14 -19.43
N LEU A 487 -12.06 -3.18 -20.21
CA LEU A 487 -13.19 -3.17 -21.12
C LEU A 487 -14.45 -3.76 -20.47
N VAL A 488 -15.57 -3.09 -20.73
CA VAL A 488 -16.90 -3.47 -20.24
C VAL A 488 -17.97 -3.24 -21.30
N ASP A 489 -19.14 -3.85 -21.07
CA ASP A 489 -20.41 -3.41 -21.68
C ASP A 489 -21.41 -3.01 -20.59
N VAL A 490 -22.37 -2.17 -20.95
CA VAL A 490 -23.42 -1.66 -20.06
C VAL A 490 -24.77 -1.87 -20.70
N LYS A 491 -25.70 -2.41 -19.95
CA LYS A 491 -27.11 -2.53 -20.36
C LYS A 491 -28.06 -2.21 -19.21
N LYS A 492 -29.29 -1.82 -19.55
CA LYS A 492 -30.38 -1.63 -18.57
C LYS A 492 -30.68 -2.96 -17.88
N SER A 493 -30.92 -2.91 -16.57
CA SER A 493 -31.17 -4.09 -15.74
C SER A 493 -32.23 -3.85 -14.68
N THR A 494 -32.45 -4.84 -13.83
CA THR A 494 -33.27 -4.79 -12.61
C THR A 494 -32.37 -4.72 -11.36
N PRO A 495 -32.92 -4.28 -10.21
CA PRO A 495 -32.20 -4.35 -8.94
C PRO A 495 -31.63 -5.75 -8.68
N PRO A 496 -30.53 -5.87 -7.92
CA PRO A 496 -30.08 -7.17 -7.39
C PRO A 496 -31.19 -7.85 -6.57
N ALA A 497 -31.36 -9.16 -6.75
CA ALA A 497 -32.44 -9.93 -6.11
C ALA A 497 -32.38 -9.93 -4.56
N SER A 498 -31.23 -9.63 -3.99
CA SER A 498 -30.97 -9.61 -2.53
C SER A 498 -31.14 -8.22 -1.88
N GLN A 499 -31.51 -7.18 -2.64
CA GLN A 499 -31.85 -5.89 -2.02
C GLN A 499 -33.30 -5.89 -1.58
N PRO A 500 -33.62 -5.64 -0.28
CA PRO A 500 -34.98 -5.36 0.13
C PRO A 500 -35.53 -4.16 -0.66
N ALA A 501 -36.77 -4.22 -1.05
CA ALA A 501 -37.47 -3.07 -1.62
C ALA A 501 -37.30 -1.89 -0.65
N VAL A 502 -36.86 -0.75 -1.17
CA VAL A 502 -36.84 0.50 -0.39
C VAL A 502 -38.30 0.85 -0.19
N ALA A 503 -38.78 0.71 1.06
CA ALA A 503 -40.06 1.20 1.48
C ALA A 503 -40.09 2.73 1.46
#